data_5b0299adef9581be176ce50029f919ef
#
_entry.id   5b0299adef9581be176ce50029f919ef
#
_cell.length_a   1.000
_cell.length_b   1.000
_cell.length_c   1.000
_cell.angle_alpha   90.00
_cell.angle_beta   90.00
_cell.angle_gamma   90.00
#
_symmetry.space_group_name_H-M   'P 1'
#
loop_
_entity.id
_entity.type
_entity.pdbx_description
1 polymer ?
#
loop_
_entity_poly.entity_id
_entity_poly.type
_entity_poly.pdbx_seq_one_letter_code
_entity_poly.pdbx_strand_id
1 'polypeptide(L)'
;MVSKTIRHFTIWQPAPVRSWGAWALVLLALVLPACRKKGPAGSEPARGQTTFTSPEDAGKALVDAAKNGNQQQLLAMFGPDSQGVILTGNAAQDKASLAQFAEAFGRMNRWRQLEHGSQVLLVGVSNTAFPIPLKKDSSGEWFFDTKAGKNELTNREIGRNELANLDVCGMLRIAELEYFEQSHDGEKQYATKFISDPGKQNGLYWPEEPGKPKSPIGPQIAYATTEGARRQASLHKPFYGYYYGILTIQGYYASGGLRDYTRNGVMNRGFGFVAYPAKYGITGVMTFIINQDGIVFQKDMGATTTEEAPFMRQFNPDGSWLEVKE
;
A
#
# COMPACT_ATOMS: atom_id res chain seq x y z
N MET A 1 15.01 -17.77 18.09
CA MET A 1 15.49 -17.24 16.79
C MET A 1 14.39 -16.36 16.24
N VAL A 2 14.54 -15.05 16.38
CA VAL A 2 13.55 -14.07 15.92
C VAL A 2 13.84 -13.78 14.46
N SER A 3 13.02 -14.32 13.54
CA SER A 3 13.07 -13.99 12.11
C SER A 3 12.59 -12.55 11.93
N LYS A 4 13.52 -11.62 11.74
CA LYS A 4 13.22 -10.27 11.24
C LYS A 4 12.71 -10.42 9.81
N THR A 5 11.40 -10.32 9.61
CA THR A 5 10.83 -10.17 8.26
C THR A 5 11.18 -8.76 7.79
N ILE A 6 12.34 -8.65 7.13
CA ILE A 6 12.76 -7.43 6.45
C ILE A 6 11.83 -7.31 5.24
N ARG A 7 11.07 -6.22 5.19
CA ARG A 7 10.27 -5.87 4.00
C ARG A 7 11.25 -5.53 2.88
N HIS A 8 11.25 -6.36 1.86
CA HIS A 8 12.12 -6.16 0.70
C HIS A 8 11.55 -5.06 -0.19
N PHE A 9 12.12 -3.87 -0.11
CA PHE A 9 11.92 -2.84 -1.11
C PHE A 9 12.74 -3.20 -2.35
N THR A 10 12.08 -3.71 -3.37
CA THR A 10 12.71 -3.87 -4.66
C THR A 10 12.60 -2.54 -5.40
N ILE A 11 13.72 -1.86 -5.64
CA ILE A 11 13.80 -0.57 -6.36
C ILE A 11 13.17 -0.67 -7.76
N TRP A 12 13.17 -1.86 -8.33
CA TRP A 12 12.67 -2.15 -9.64
C TRP A 12 11.71 -3.35 -9.63
N GLN A 13 10.42 -3.09 -9.79
CA GLN A 13 9.44 -4.08 -10.21
C GLN A 13 8.70 -3.53 -11.43
N PRO A 14 8.79 -4.18 -12.61
CA PRO A 14 7.91 -3.85 -13.72
C PRO A 14 6.47 -4.16 -13.29
N ALA A 15 5.58 -3.18 -13.45
CA ALA A 15 4.15 -3.39 -13.23
C ALA A 15 3.64 -4.53 -14.12
N PRO A 16 2.77 -5.42 -13.63
CA PRO A 16 2.10 -6.38 -14.50
C PRO A 16 1.33 -5.60 -15.56
N VAL A 17 1.53 -5.97 -16.84
CA VAL A 17 0.85 -5.35 -17.97
C VAL A 17 -0.64 -5.73 -17.90
N ARG A 18 -1.44 -4.91 -17.27
CA ARG A 18 -2.87 -4.83 -17.49
C ARG A 18 -3.13 -3.53 -18.23
N SER A 19 -3.56 -3.66 -19.47
CA SER A 19 -3.99 -2.56 -20.32
C SER A 19 -5.25 -1.90 -19.74
N TRP A 20 -5.11 -0.73 -19.11
CA TRP A 20 -6.23 0.11 -18.69
C TRP A 20 -6.08 1.50 -19.29
N GLY A 21 -7.20 1.98 -19.81
CA GLY A 21 -7.33 3.18 -20.59
C GLY A 21 -6.94 4.47 -19.87
N ALA A 22 -6.69 5.46 -20.70
CA ALA A 22 -6.27 6.80 -20.35
C ALA A 22 -7.23 7.51 -19.38
N TRP A 23 -6.72 7.97 -18.24
CA TRP A 23 -7.43 8.89 -17.35
C TRP A 23 -6.98 10.31 -17.59
N ALA A 24 -7.93 11.15 -17.97
CA ALA A 24 -7.75 12.58 -18.11
C ALA A 24 -7.72 13.25 -16.73
N LEU A 25 -6.60 13.91 -16.41
CA LEU A 25 -6.47 14.81 -15.25
C LEU A 25 -7.28 16.10 -15.49
N VAL A 26 -8.33 16.32 -14.71
CA VAL A 26 -9.00 17.61 -14.62
C VAL A 26 -8.23 18.48 -13.63
N LEU A 27 -7.48 19.44 -14.15
CA LEU A 27 -6.84 20.50 -13.37
C LEU A 27 -7.87 21.58 -13.01
N LEU A 28 -8.23 21.67 -11.73
CA LEU A 28 -8.95 22.82 -11.19
C LEU A 28 -7.94 23.87 -10.73
N ALA A 29 -7.74 24.92 -11.52
CA ALA A 29 -6.87 26.04 -11.17
C ALA A 29 -7.59 26.95 -10.17
N LEU A 30 -7.19 26.92 -8.90
CA LEU A 30 -7.50 27.94 -7.92
C LEU A 30 -6.38 29.00 -7.92
N VAL A 31 -6.70 30.19 -8.44
CA VAL A 31 -5.84 31.37 -8.38
C VAL A 31 -5.91 31.96 -6.97
N LEU A 32 -4.84 31.83 -6.19
CA LEU A 32 -4.64 32.56 -4.95
C LEU A 32 -3.50 33.58 -5.10
N PRO A 33 -3.57 34.75 -4.45
CA PRO A 33 -2.63 35.82 -4.63
C PRO A 33 -1.23 35.50 -4.12
N ALA A 34 -0.23 35.93 -4.90
CA ALA A 34 1.18 35.70 -4.66
C ALA A 34 1.70 36.37 -3.40
N CYS A 35 1.76 35.64 -2.30
CA CYS A 35 2.78 35.87 -1.28
C CYS A 35 4.06 35.18 -1.74
N ARG A 36 5.09 35.94 -2.05
CA ARG A 36 6.46 35.49 -2.31
C ARG A 36 7.00 34.81 -1.05
N LYS A 37 6.64 33.54 -0.80
CA LYS A 37 7.35 32.69 0.15
C LYS A 37 8.71 32.38 -0.48
N LYS A 38 9.82 32.69 0.24
CA LYS A 38 11.13 32.11 -0.03
C LYS A 38 10.91 30.63 -0.32
N GLY A 39 11.31 30.15 -1.49
CA GLY A 39 11.27 28.74 -1.85
C GLY A 39 11.96 27.91 -0.75
N PRO A 40 11.55 26.67 -0.53
CA PRO A 40 12.22 25.81 0.44
C PRO A 40 13.70 25.82 0.13
N ALA A 41 14.54 26.04 1.16
CA ALA A 41 15.99 25.99 1.07
C ALA A 41 16.35 24.73 0.29
N GLY A 42 17.11 24.87 -0.79
CA GLY A 42 17.49 23.78 -1.67
C GLY A 42 18.08 22.66 -0.81
N SER A 43 17.62 21.41 -0.99
CA SER A 43 18.29 20.28 -0.37
C SER A 43 19.69 20.22 -0.95
N GLU A 44 20.69 20.17 -0.07
CA GLU A 44 22.09 19.98 -0.44
C GLU A 44 22.40 18.47 -0.44
N PRO A 45 23.39 18.01 -1.24
CA PRO A 45 23.84 16.64 -1.17
C PRO A 45 24.38 16.30 0.23
N ALA A 46 24.23 15.07 0.66
CA ALA A 46 24.82 14.59 1.90
C ALA A 46 26.35 14.67 1.83
N ARG A 47 27.01 14.83 2.99
CA ARG A 47 28.46 14.90 3.03
C ARG A 47 29.10 13.67 2.37
N GLY A 48 29.90 13.88 1.34
CA GLY A 48 30.56 12.82 0.56
C GLY A 48 29.67 12.14 -0.47
N GLN A 49 28.46 12.65 -0.71
CA GLN A 49 27.62 12.18 -1.81
C GLN A 49 28.18 12.66 -3.15
N THR A 50 28.15 11.79 -4.14
CA THR A 50 28.62 12.12 -5.50
C THR A 50 27.69 13.11 -6.18
N THR A 51 28.26 14.15 -6.79
CA THR A 51 27.55 15.11 -7.65
C THR A 51 27.94 14.90 -9.11
N PHE A 52 27.15 15.43 -10.04
CA PHE A 52 27.30 15.25 -11.48
C PHE A 52 27.09 16.57 -12.22
N THR A 53 27.78 16.74 -13.35
CA THR A 53 27.64 17.94 -14.18
C THR A 53 26.34 17.95 -14.99
N SER A 54 25.81 16.76 -15.30
CA SER A 54 24.54 16.61 -16.06
C SER A 54 23.72 15.42 -15.60
N PRO A 55 22.41 15.39 -15.89
CA PRO A 55 21.56 14.21 -15.67
C PRO A 55 22.07 12.99 -16.46
N GLU A 56 22.63 13.20 -17.65
CA GLU A 56 23.15 12.15 -18.50
C GLU A 56 24.35 11.47 -17.84
N ASP A 57 25.26 12.24 -17.24
CA ASP A 57 26.42 11.71 -16.50
C ASP A 57 25.99 10.91 -15.29
N ALA A 58 24.98 11.40 -14.56
CA ALA A 58 24.38 10.68 -13.44
C ALA A 58 23.76 9.35 -13.88
N GLY A 59 23.00 9.35 -14.98
CA GLY A 59 22.39 8.15 -15.54
C GLY A 59 23.40 7.12 -16.00
N LYS A 60 24.48 7.57 -16.66
CA LYS A 60 25.59 6.72 -17.09
C LYS A 60 26.31 6.09 -15.90
N ALA A 61 26.68 6.90 -14.91
CA ALA A 61 27.32 6.39 -13.69
C ALA A 61 26.43 5.36 -12.96
N LEU A 62 25.12 5.61 -12.90
CA LEU A 62 24.15 4.71 -12.26
C LEU A 62 24.07 3.36 -12.99
N VAL A 63 23.95 3.35 -14.33
CA VAL A 63 23.87 2.09 -15.09
C VAL A 63 25.19 1.33 -15.08
N ASP A 64 26.33 2.03 -15.10
CA ASP A 64 27.64 1.39 -15.02
C ASP A 64 27.87 0.73 -13.65
N ALA A 65 27.47 1.40 -12.56
CA ALA A 65 27.52 0.83 -11.22
C ALA A 65 26.59 -0.37 -11.09
N ALA A 66 25.37 -0.31 -11.68
CA ALA A 66 24.41 -1.40 -11.66
C ALA A 66 24.92 -2.62 -12.44
N LYS A 67 25.50 -2.44 -13.64
CA LYS A 67 26.07 -3.52 -14.47
C LYS A 67 27.21 -4.25 -13.75
N ASN A 68 28.04 -3.49 -13.05
CA ASN A 68 29.24 -4.01 -12.37
C ASN A 68 28.89 -4.52 -10.95
N GLY A 69 27.65 -4.36 -10.47
CA GLY A 69 27.26 -4.69 -9.09
C GLY A 69 28.05 -3.90 -8.05
N ASN A 70 28.52 -2.69 -8.40
CA ASN A 70 29.38 -1.87 -7.54
C ASN A 70 28.54 -1.16 -6.46
N GLN A 71 28.27 -1.87 -5.36
CA GLN A 71 27.48 -1.36 -4.23
C GLN A 71 28.09 -0.13 -3.60
N GLN A 72 29.42 -0.05 -3.50
CA GLN A 72 30.11 1.10 -2.91
C GLN A 72 29.86 2.37 -3.74
N GLN A 73 29.93 2.26 -5.07
CA GLN A 73 29.63 3.37 -5.96
C GLN A 73 28.15 3.78 -5.89
N LEU A 74 27.23 2.83 -5.82
CA LEU A 74 25.82 3.12 -5.61
C LEU A 74 25.58 3.88 -4.30
N LEU A 75 26.17 3.41 -3.19
CA LEU A 75 26.03 4.09 -1.90
C LEU A 75 26.65 5.50 -1.92
N ALA A 76 27.77 5.71 -2.61
CA ALA A 76 28.35 7.04 -2.78
C ALA A 76 27.43 7.99 -3.59
N MET A 77 26.78 7.50 -4.64
CA MET A 77 25.84 8.30 -5.44
C MET A 77 24.58 8.71 -4.67
N PHE A 78 24.05 7.82 -3.85
CA PHE A 78 22.80 8.07 -3.12
C PHE A 78 23.00 8.58 -1.70
N GLY A 79 24.25 8.61 -1.22
CA GLY A 79 24.62 9.07 0.12
C GLY A 79 24.43 8.00 1.21
N PRO A 80 24.89 8.32 2.46
CA PRO A 80 25.02 7.34 3.54
C PRO A 80 23.68 6.74 4.00
N ASP A 81 22.60 7.50 3.87
CA ASP A 81 21.25 7.05 4.30
C ASP A 81 20.52 6.18 3.26
N SER A 82 21.20 5.82 2.18
CA SER A 82 20.62 5.05 1.08
C SER A 82 20.62 3.54 1.30
N GLN A 83 21.39 3.04 2.25
CA GLN A 83 21.37 1.63 2.62
C GLN A 83 19.97 1.20 3.09
N GLY A 84 19.44 0.10 2.54
CA GLY A 84 18.07 -0.33 2.75
C GLY A 84 17.03 0.32 1.81
N VAL A 85 17.42 1.38 1.08
CA VAL A 85 16.62 1.97 -0.02
C VAL A 85 17.00 1.32 -1.35
N ILE A 86 18.30 1.17 -1.60
CA ILE A 86 18.85 0.70 -2.87
C ILE A 86 19.22 -0.78 -2.83
N LEU A 87 19.62 -1.26 -1.65
CA LEU A 87 20.03 -2.64 -1.40
C LEU A 87 19.11 -3.25 -0.35
N THR A 88 18.59 -4.44 -0.64
CA THR A 88 17.69 -5.17 0.28
C THR A 88 18.46 -5.92 1.37
N GLY A 89 19.78 -6.06 1.19
CA GLY A 89 20.62 -6.93 2.00
C GLY A 89 20.59 -8.40 1.58
N ASN A 90 19.81 -8.74 0.53
CA ASN A 90 19.85 -10.04 -0.12
C ASN A 90 20.65 -9.93 -1.42
N ALA A 91 21.90 -10.40 -1.40
CA ALA A 91 22.83 -10.23 -2.51
C ALA A 91 22.31 -10.81 -3.85
N ALA A 92 21.57 -11.92 -3.82
CA ALA A 92 21.01 -12.52 -5.03
C ALA A 92 19.89 -11.67 -5.62
N GLN A 93 18.99 -11.17 -4.77
CA GLN A 93 17.90 -10.29 -5.16
C GLN A 93 18.43 -8.93 -5.63
N ASP A 94 19.39 -8.35 -4.93
CA ASP A 94 20.01 -7.08 -5.29
C ASP A 94 20.69 -7.18 -6.67
N LYS A 95 21.45 -8.26 -6.91
CA LYS A 95 22.08 -8.53 -8.21
C LYS A 95 21.04 -8.65 -9.33
N ALA A 96 19.95 -9.39 -9.10
CA ALA A 96 18.88 -9.54 -10.09
C ALA A 96 18.21 -8.21 -10.41
N SER A 97 17.90 -7.38 -9.38
CA SER A 97 17.28 -6.07 -9.55
C SER A 97 18.17 -5.09 -10.31
N LEU A 98 19.48 -5.06 -10.01
CA LEU A 98 20.44 -4.23 -10.72
C LEU A 98 20.60 -4.66 -12.19
N ALA A 99 20.62 -5.95 -12.47
CA ALA A 99 20.67 -6.48 -13.84
C ALA A 99 19.40 -6.10 -14.64
N GLN A 100 18.21 -6.25 -14.05
CA GLN A 100 16.95 -5.83 -14.68
C GLN A 100 16.91 -4.32 -14.96
N PHE A 101 17.38 -3.52 -14.02
CA PHE A 101 17.50 -2.07 -14.22
C PHE A 101 18.43 -1.75 -15.39
N ALA A 102 19.63 -2.35 -15.43
CA ALA A 102 20.62 -2.11 -16.48
C ALA A 102 20.10 -2.54 -17.87
N GLU A 103 19.38 -3.65 -17.95
CA GLU A 103 18.71 -4.11 -19.17
C GLU A 103 17.65 -3.12 -19.64
N ALA A 104 16.75 -2.71 -18.71
CA ALA A 104 15.70 -1.76 -19.03
C ALA A 104 16.26 -0.40 -19.46
N PHE A 105 17.31 0.10 -18.80
CA PHE A 105 18.01 1.31 -19.18
C PHE A 105 18.62 1.20 -20.58
N GLY A 106 19.22 0.06 -20.91
CA GLY A 106 19.78 -0.19 -22.24
C GLY A 106 18.75 -0.23 -23.36
N ARG A 107 17.53 -0.68 -23.07
CA ARG A 107 16.41 -0.69 -24.04
C ARG A 107 15.90 0.72 -24.32
N MET A 108 15.68 1.52 -23.30
CA MET A 108 15.27 2.92 -23.40
C MET A 108 15.52 3.63 -22.08
N ASN A 109 16.05 4.86 -22.18
CA ASN A 109 16.19 5.76 -21.04
C ASN A 109 15.97 7.19 -21.51
N ARG A 110 15.39 8.00 -20.66
CA ARG A 110 15.19 9.43 -20.90
C ARG A 110 14.98 10.17 -19.58
N TRP A 111 15.34 11.43 -19.55
CA TRP A 111 15.07 12.32 -18.45
C TRP A 111 13.79 13.10 -18.71
N ARG A 112 12.99 13.29 -17.67
CA ARG A 112 11.80 14.15 -17.68
C ARG A 112 11.93 15.17 -16.55
N GLN A 113 11.78 16.44 -16.91
CA GLN A 113 11.74 17.52 -15.93
C GLN A 113 10.46 17.42 -15.10
N LEU A 114 10.62 17.59 -13.79
CA LEU A 114 9.55 17.72 -12.82
C LEU A 114 9.39 19.19 -12.40
N GLU A 115 8.37 19.46 -11.60
CA GLU A 115 8.20 20.76 -10.97
C GLU A 115 9.44 21.12 -10.15
N HIS A 116 9.71 22.44 -10.01
CA HIS A 116 10.87 22.97 -9.30
C HIS A 116 12.23 22.58 -9.86
N GLY A 117 12.31 22.15 -11.14
CA GLY A 117 13.55 21.93 -11.86
C GLY A 117 14.26 20.62 -11.56
N SER A 118 13.70 19.72 -10.76
CA SER A 118 14.22 18.37 -10.59
C SER A 118 13.99 17.51 -11.84
N GLN A 119 14.75 16.41 -11.97
CA GLN A 119 14.70 15.50 -13.11
C GLN A 119 14.40 14.08 -12.63
N VAL A 120 13.54 13.36 -13.35
CA VAL A 120 13.30 11.93 -13.11
C VAL A 120 13.75 11.11 -14.31
N LEU A 121 14.50 10.04 -14.04
CA LEU A 121 14.90 9.06 -15.04
C LEU A 121 13.73 8.11 -15.34
N LEU A 122 13.36 8.02 -16.61
CA LEU A 122 12.40 7.04 -17.12
C LEU A 122 13.17 5.94 -17.83
N VAL A 123 12.90 4.67 -17.51
CA VAL A 123 13.61 3.52 -18.06
C VAL A 123 12.66 2.47 -18.63
N GLY A 124 13.13 1.76 -19.64
CA GLY A 124 12.42 0.71 -20.34
C GLY A 124 11.28 1.22 -21.20
N VAL A 125 10.74 0.33 -22.02
CA VAL A 125 9.64 0.64 -22.97
C VAL A 125 8.34 1.09 -22.26
N SER A 126 8.15 0.68 -20.99
CA SER A 126 7.04 1.11 -20.14
C SER A 126 7.24 2.50 -19.54
N ASN A 127 8.38 3.16 -19.77
CA ASN A 127 8.73 4.45 -19.16
C ASN A 127 8.60 4.44 -17.63
N THR A 128 9.07 3.39 -16.98
CA THR A 128 9.02 3.28 -15.52
C THR A 128 9.92 4.33 -14.89
N ALA A 129 9.36 5.16 -14.03
CA ALA A 129 10.10 6.21 -13.34
C ALA A 129 11.02 5.60 -12.26
N PHE A 130 12.33 5.92 -12.35
CA PHE A 130 13.26 5.62 -11.27
C PHE A 130 12.87 6.43 -10.03
N PRO A 131 12.80 5.84 -8.83
CA PRO A 131 12.15 6.48 -7.70
C PRO A 131 12.94 7.65 -7.11
N ILE A 132 14.25 7.75 -7.34
CA ILE A 132 15.09 8.79 -6.76
C ILE A 132 15.38 9.86 -7.82
N PRO A 133 14.78 11.06 -7.70
CA PRO A 133 14.99 12.13 -8.66
C PRO A 133 16.37 12.77 -8.51
N LEU A 134 16.83 13.42 -9.57
CA LEU A 134 17.96 14.34 -9.55
C LEU A 134 17.49 15.76 -9.19
N LYS A 135 18.30 16.44 -8.42
CA LYS A 135 18.14 17.85 -8.06
C LYS A 135 19.47 18.57 -8.19
N LYS A 136 19.43 19.88 -8.43
CA LYS A 136 20.62 20.73 -8.38
C LYS A 136 20.88 21.20 -6.95
N ASP A 137 22.16 21.20 -6.57
CA ASP A 137 22.64 21.87 -5.38
C ASP A 137 22.82 23.38 -5.60
N SER A 138 23.33 24.09 -4.60
CA SER A 138 23.61 25.53 -4.68
C SER A 138 24.73 25.91 -5.66
N SER A 139 25.61 24.96 -6.01
CA SER A 139 26.67 25.15 -7.02
C SER A 139 26.21 24.89 -8.47
N GLY A 140 24.99 24.34 -8.63
CA GLY A 140 24.42 23.96 -9.92
C GLY A 140 24.73 22.53 -10.35
N GLU A 141 25.43 21.74 -9.52
CA GLU A 141 25.71 20.35 -9.74
C GLU A 141 24.50 19.48 -9.43
N TRP A 142 24.35 18.35 -10.13
CA TRP A 142 23.25 17.43 -9.94
C TRP A 142 23.58 16.34 -8.92
N PHE A 143 22.63 15.97 -8.08
CA PHE A 143 22.74 14.86 -7.15
C PHE A 143 21.41 14.11 -7.02
N PHE A 144 21.45 12.85 -6.63
CA PHE A 144 20.25 12.07 -6.35
C PHE A 144 19.63 12.47 -5.00
N ASP A 145 18.42 13.03 -5.02
CA ASP A 145 17.67 13.38 -3.79
C ASP A 145 17.08 12.13 -3.15
N THR A 146 17.89 11.45 -2.35
CA THR A 146 17.50 10.20 -1.67
C THR A 146 16.36 10.41 -0.68
N LYS A 147 16.22 11.59 -0.09
CA LYS A 147 15.09 11.92 0.79
C LYS A 147 13.78 11.95 0.01
N ALA A 148 13.76 12.62 -1.14
CA ALA A 148 12.60 12.59 -2.05
C ALA A 148 12.31 11.17 -2.56
N GLY A 149 13.38 10.40 -2.87
CA GLY A 149 13.25 9.02 -3.28
C GLY A 149 12.63 8.10 -2.23
N LYS A 150 12.97 8.27 -0.96
CA LYS A 150 12.34 7.54 0.15
C LYS A 150 10.84 7.82 0.23
N ASN A 151 10.45 9.08 0.12
CA ASN A 151 9.05 9.48 0.11
C ASN A 151 8.30 8.87 -1.08
N GLU A 152 8.89 8.90 -2.27
CA GLU A 152 8.31 8.30 -3.47
C GLU A 152 8.11 6.79 -3.32
N LEU A 153 9.11 6.07 -2.78
CA LEU A 153 8.98 4.63 -2.50
C LEU A 153 7.86 4.32 -1.50
N THR A 154 7.75 5.13 -0.45
CA THR A 154 6.64 5.03 0.51
C THR A 154 5.29 5.27 -0.16
N ASN A 155 5.17 6.32 -0.99
CA ASN A 155 3.94 6.62 -1.72
C ASN A 155 3.54 5.48 -2.67
N ARG A 156 4.52 4.87 -3.36
CA ARG A 156 4.26 3.69 -4.21
C ARG A 156 3.81 2.47 -3.40
N GLU A 157 4.37 2.27 -2.20
CA GLU A 157 3.91 1.18 -1.32
C GLU A 157 2.48 1.44 -0.85
N ILE A 158 2.17 2.65 -0.39
CA ILE A 158 0.82 3.07 -0.03
C ILE A 158 -0.15 2.79 -1.16
N GLY A 159 0.12 3.29 -2.37
CA GLY A 159 -0.77 3.09 -3.52
C GLY A 159 -0.99 1.62 -3.87
N ARG A 160 0.07 0.79 -3.83
CA ARG A 160 -0.07 -0.66 -4.06
C ARG A 160 -0.91 -1.34 -2.97
N ASN A 161 -0.69 -0.98 -1.72
CA ASN A 161 -1.45 -1.54 -0.60
C ASN A 161 -2.92 -1.13 -0.69
N GLU A 162 -3.21 0.15 -0.97
CA GLU A 162 -4.58 0.65 -1.12
C GLU A 162 -5.33 -0.05 -2.25
N LEU A 163 -4.72 -0.17 -3.43
CA LEU A 163 -5.32 -0.91 -4.55
C LEU A 163 -5.58 -2.38 -4.20
N ALA A 164 -4.61 -3.06 -3.57
CA ALA A 164 -4.81 -4.45 -3.13
C ALA A 164 -5.94 -4.57 -2.10
N ASN A 165 -6.14 -3.56 -1.25
CA ASN A 165 -7.19 -3.57 -0.24
C ASN A 165 -8.60 -3.37 -0.82
N LEU A 166 -8.76 -2.75 -1.98
CA LEU A 166 -10.03 -2.74 -2.69
C LEU A 166 -10.43 -4.17 -3.10
N ASP A 167 -9.49 -4.95 -3.64
CA ASP A 167 -9.72 -6.37 -3.95
C ASP A 167 -10.05 -7.18 -2.70
N VAL A 168 -9.33 -6.94 -1.58
CA VAL A 168 -9.60 -7.63 -0.29
C VAL A 168 -10.98 -7.30 0.24
N CYS A 169 -11.44 -6.05 0.15
CA CYS A 169 -12.82 -5.67 0.52
C CYS A 169 -13.85 -6.49 -0.28
N GLY A 170 -13.65 -6.60 -1.60
CA GLY A 170 -14.50 -7.44 -2.45
C GLY A 170 -14.47 -8.92 -2.06
N MET A 171 -13.28 -9.47 -1.79
CA MET A 171 -13.12 -10.86 -1.35
C MET A 171 -13.81 -11.13 0.00
N LEU A 172 -13.69 -10.22 0.98
CA LEU A 172 -14.35 -10.34 2.28
C LEU A 172 -15.87 -10.34 2.13
N ARG A 173 -16.41 -9.50 1.24
CA ARG A 173 -17.84 -9.52 0.92
C ARG A 173 -18.28 -10.88 0.34
N ILE A 174 -17.54 -11.41 -0.61
CA ILE A 174 -17.84 -12.72 -1.21
C ILE A 174 -17.77 -13.81 -0.14
N ALA A 175 -16.75 -13.78 0.71
CA ALA A 175 -16.57 -14.75 1.80
C ALA A 175 -17.78 -14.78 2.77
N GLU A 176 -18.35 -13.63 3.09
CA GLU A 176 -19.56 -13.56 3.93
C GLU A 176 -20.78 -14.12 3.22
N LEU A 177 -20.93 -13.86 1.92
CA LEU A 177 -22.03 -14.42 1.14
C LEU A 177 -21.92 -15.94 1.01
N GLU A 178 -20.70 -16.47 0.79
CA GLU A 178 -20.45 -17.92 0.77
C GLU A 178 -20.73 -18.55 2.14
N TYR A 179 -20.29 -17.90 3.22
CA TYR A 179 -20.56 -18.34 4.58
C TYR A 179 -22.08 -18.41 4.87
N PHE A 180 -22.81 -17.38 4.45
CA PHE A 180 -24.27 -17.31 4.64
C PHE A 180 -25.04 -18.43 3.91
N GLU A 181 -24.57 -18.82 2.71
CA GLU A 181 -25.20 -19.92 1.95
C GLU A 181 -25.02 -21.28 2.62
N GLN A 182 -24.00 -21.46 3.44
CA GLN A 182 -23.79 -22.65 4.26
C GLN A 182 -24.55 -22.45 5.58
N SER A 183 -25.55 -23.27 5.88
CA SER A 183 -26.21 -23.20 7.18
C SER A 183 -25.24 -23.48 8.31
N HIS A 184 -25.12 -22.56 9.25
CA HIS A 184 -24.33 -22.72 10.47
C HIS A 184 -25.27 -22.79 11.67
N ASP A 185 -25.12 -23.82 12.51
CA ASP A 185 -25.97 -24.07 13.67
C ASP A 185 -27.48 -24.13 13.33
N GLY A 186 -27.81 -24.59 12.11
CA GLY A 186 -29.19 -24.78 11.63
C GLY A 186 -29.88 -23.52 11.07
N GLU A 187 -29.22 -22.37 11.09
CA GLU A 187 -29.74 -21.11 10.54
C GLU A 187 -28.78 -20.51 9.52
N LYS A 188 -29.32 -19.79 8.53
CA LYS A 188 -28.52 -18.94 7.64
C LYS A 188 -28.13 -17.66 8.37
N GLN A 189 -26.84 -17.44 8.51
CA GLN A 189 -26.28 -16.29 9.18
C GLN A 189 -24.93 -15.87 8.59
N TYR A 190 -24.57 -14.62 8.72
CA TYR A 190 -23.24 -14.08 8.44
C TYR A 190 -22.30 -14.35 9.62
N ALA A 191 -21.02 -14.43 9.35
CA ALA A 191 -20.00 -14.62 10.38
C ALA A 191 -19.83 -13.37 11.24
N THR A 192 -19.85 -13.54 12.56
CA THR A 192 -19.64 -12.43 13.51
C THR A 192 -18.17 -12.28 13.91
N LYS A 193 -17.29 -13.13 13.39
CA LYS A 193 -15.85 -13.16 13.69
C LYS A 193 -15.06 -13.70 12.52
N PHE A 194 -13.79 -13.33 12.48
CA PHE A 194 -12.87 -13.80 11.45
C PHE A 194 -12.41 -15.24 11.73
N ILE A 195 -12.06 -15.57 12.96
CA ILE A 195 -11.46 -16.87 13.31
C ILE A 195 -12.47 -17.72 14.04
N SER A 196 -12.74 -18.93 13.54
CA SER A 196 -13.61 -19.89 14.18
C SER A 196 -13.07 -20.35 15.55
N ASP A 197 -13.95 -20.73 16.45
CA ASP A 197 -13.56 -21.39 17.68
C ASP A 197 -12.97 -22.78 17.37
N PRO A 198 -12.08 -23.30 18.20
CA PRO A 198 -11.48 -24.62 18.01
C PRO A 198 -12.56 -25.70 17.76
N GLY A 199 -12.41 -26.43 16.66
CA GLY A 199 -13.33 -27.51 16.26
C GLY A 199 -14.67 -27.06 15.69
N LYS A 200 -14.90 -25.74 15.52
CA LYS A 200 -16.11 -25.15 14.91
C LYS A 200 -15.81 -24.50 13.57
N GLN A 201 -16.88 -24.22 12.82
CA GLN A 201 -16.86 -23.42 11.59
C GLN A 201 -17.79 -22.19 11.75
N ASN A 202 -17.61 -21.44 12.85
CA ASN A 202 -18.45 -20.33 13.25
C ASN A 202 -17.76 -18.95 13.09
N GLY A 203 -16.83 -18.84 12.16
CA GLY A 203 -16.14 -17.64 11.69
C GLY A 203 -15.72 -17.84 10.24
N LEU A 204 -15.15 -16.85 9.60
CA LEU A 204 -14.75 -16.91 8.19
C LEU A 204 -13.51 -17.78 7.92
N TYR A 205 -12.73 -18.08 8.95
CA TYR A 205 -11.53 -18.89 8.86
C TYR A 205 -11.55 -20.04 9.87
N TRP A 206 -11.18 -21.24 9.41
CA TRP A 206 -10.82 -22.42 10.20
C TRP A 206 -9.67 -23.16 9.51
N PRO A 207 -8.85 -23.91 10.26
CA PRO A 207 -7.78 -24.71 9.68
C PRO A 207 -8.31 -25.73 8.68
N GLU A 208 -7.58 -25.95 7.59
CA GLU A 208 -7.95 -26.98 6.60
C GLU A 208 -7.83 -28.39 7.23
N GLU A 209 -8.87 -29.18 7.02
CA GLU A 209 -8.90 -30.60 7.40
C GLU A 209 -9.28 -31.44 6.18
N PRO A 210 -8.60 -32.62 5.97
CA PRO A 210 -8.93 -33.51 4.85
C PRO A 210 -10.41 -33.90 4.84
N GLY A 211 -11.09 -33.71 3.71
CA GLY A 211 -12.49 -34.09 3.52
C GLY A 211 -13.51 -33.10 4.10
N LYS A 212 -13.08 -31.99 4.70
CA LYS A 212 -13.98 -30.92 5.15
C LYS A 212 -13.96 -29.72 4.20
N PRO A 213 -15.04 -28.91 4.18
CA PRO A 213 -15.07 -27.67 3.41
C PRO A 213 -13.92 -26.74 3.81
N LYS A 214 -13.37 -26.03 2.82
CA LYS A 214 -12.38 -24.99 3.06
C LYS A 214 -13.03 -23.74 3.66
N SER A 215 -12.25 -23.02 4.47
CA SER A 215 -12.70 -21.72 4.98
C SER A 215 -12.80 -20.69 3.86
N PRO A 216 -13.79 -19.76 3.91
CA PRO A 216 -13.98 -18.72 2.90
C PRO A 216 -12.80 -17.77 2.76
N ILE A 217 -12.00 -17.57 3.83
CA ILE A 217 -10.79 -16.74 3.81
C ILE A 217 -9.56 -17.52 4.24
N GLY A 218 -8.38 -17.00 3.84
CA GLY A 218 -7.09 -17.54 4.27
C GLY A 218 -6.61 -17.02 5.63
N PRO A 219 -5.61 -17.71 6.24
CA PRO A 219 -5.08 -17.33 7.55
C PRO A 219 -4.46 -15.93 7.57
N GLN A 220 -3.89 -15.44 6.46
CA GLN A 220 -3.25 -14.12 6.42
C GLN A 220 -4.24 -12.99 6.72
N ILE A 221 -5.45 -13.05 6.15
CA ILE A 221 -6.51 -12.07 6.41
C ILE A 221 -7.06 -12.28 7.82
N ALA A 222 -7.35 -13.52 8.22
CA ALA A 222 -7.93 -13.85 9.53
C ALA A 222 -7.08 -13.34 10.69
N TYR A 223 -5.76 -13.49 10.61
CA TYR A 223 -4.84 -13.01 11.64
C TYR A 223 -4.49 -11.52 11.51
N ALA A 224 -4.79 -10.86 10.39
CA ALA A 224 -4.68 -9.41 10.23
C ALA A 224 -5.88 -8.66 10.86
N THR A 225 -6.26 -9.03 12.08
CA THR A 225 -7.42 -8.51 12.81
C THR A 225 -7.11 -8.34 14.30
N THR A 226 -7.90 -7.55 15.01
CA THR A 226 -7.79 -7.46 16.48
C THR A 226 -8.05 -8.80 17.17
N GLU A 227 -8.89 -9.66 16.58
CA GLU A 227 -9.12 -11.01 17.04
C GLU A 227 -7.87 -11.86 16.86
N GLY A 228 -7.21 -11.79 15.68
CA GLY A 228 -5.95 -12.47 15.41
C GLY A 228 -4.84 -12.09 16.39
N ALA A 229 -4.75 -10.79 16.74
CA ALA A 229 -3.81 -10.32 17.76
C ALA A 229 -4.01 -11.00 19.12
N ARG A 230 -5.28 -11.15 19.54
CA ARG A 230 -5.62 -11.79 20.83
C ARG A 230 -5.43 -13.30 20.82
N ARG A 231 -5.73 -13.96 19.69
CA ARG A 231 -5.62 -15.43 19.58
C ARG A 231 -4.18 -15.89 19.42
N GLN A 232 -3.41 -15.22 18.55
CA GLN A 232 -2.01 -15.61 18.28
C GLN A 232 -1.20 -14.42 17.80
N ALA A 233 -0.64 -13.64 18.71
CA ALA A 233 0.13 -12.44 18.43
C ALA A 233 1.31 -12.64 17.46
N SER A 234 1.93 -13.84 17.42
CA SER A 234 3.02 -14.15 16.48
C SER A 234 2.57 -14.18 15.01
N LEU A 235 1.29 -14.46 14.75
CA LEU A 235 0.69 -14.44 13.42
C LEU A 235 0.01 -13.11 13.07
N HIS A 236 -0.18 -12.23 14.06
CA HIS A 236 -0.78 -10.92 13.86
C HIS A 236 0.16 -10.03 13.04
N LYS A 237 -0.04 -10.04 11.74
CA LYS A 237 0.68 -9.21 10.77
C LYS A 237 -0.32 -8.55 9.84
N PRO A 238 -0.07 -7.32 9.39
CA PRO A 238 -0.94 -6.70 8.41
C PRO A 238 -0.88 -7.49 7.08
N PHE A 239 -2.03 -7.62 6.44
CA PHE A 239 -2.17 -8.17 5.11
C PHE A 239 -2.27 -7.01 4.12
N TYR A 240 -1.40 -6.95 3.12
CA TYR A 240 -1.20 -5.78 2.26
C TYR A 240 -1.13 -4.46 3.03
N GLY A 241 -0.40 -4.45 4.16
CA GLY A 241 -0.21 -3.26 4.98
C GLY A 241 -1.41 -2.84 5.83
N TYR A 242 -2.50 -3.62 5.87
CA TYR A 242 -3.78 -3.28 6.51
C TYR A 242 -4.20 -4.29 7.56
N TYR A 243 -5.04 -3.82 8.48
CA TYR A 243 -5.83 -4.62 9.41
C TYR A 243 -7.31 -4.50 9.09
N TYR A 244 -8.09 -5.47 9.55
CA TYR A 244 -9.51 -5.61 9.21
C TYR A 244 -10.38 -5.76 10.44
N GLY A 245 -11.64 -5.29 10.35
CA GLY A 245 -12.66 -5.43 11.37
C GLY A 245 -14.04 -5.71 10.77
N ILE A 246 -14.90 -6.43 11.50
CA ILE A 246 -16.30 -6.63 11.15
C ILE A 246 -17.12 -5.47 11.71
N LEU A 247 -18.01 -4.92 10.88
CA LEU A 247 -18.99 -3.91 11.24
C LEU A 247 -20.34 -4.59 11.42
N THR A 248 -20.93 -4.45 12.60
CA THR A 248 -22.16 -5.16 13.00
C THR A 248 -23.40 -4.27 12.96
N ILE A 249 -23.23 -2.99 12.64
CA ILE A 249 -24.30 -1.98 12.62
C ILE A 249 -24.20 -1.19 11.32
N GLN A 250 -25.35 -0.85 10.75
CA GLN A 250 -25.49 0.12 9.66
C GLN A 250 -25.96 1.45 10.23
N GLY A 251 -25.32 2.54 9.83
CA GLY A 251 -25.65 3.88 10.25
C GLY A 251 -26.72 4.56 9.40
N TYR A 252 -27.08 5.76 9.79
CA TYR A 252 -28.14 6.54 9.16
C TYR A 252 -27.85 6.90 7.70
N TYR A 253 -26.60 7.15 7.37
CA TYR A 253 -26.18 7.58 6.01
C TYR A 253 -26.02 6.43 5.02
N ALA A 254 -26.10 5.18 5.48
CA ALA A 254 -26.10 4.04 4.58
C ALA A 254 -27.45 3.84 3.90
N SER A 255 -27.44 3.23 2.72
CA SER A 255 -28.67 2.88 2.00
C SER A 255 -29.59 2.02 2.87
N GLY A 256 -30.86 2.41 2.98
CA GLY A 256 -31.83 1.76 3.86
C GLY A 256 -31.79 2.19 5.34
N GLY A 257 -30.91 3.17 5.71
CA GLY A 257 -30.87 3.81 7.02
C GLY A 257 -30.35 2.92 8.15
N LEU A 258 -30.61 3.34 9.39
CA LEU A 258 -30.11 2.69 10.60
C LEU A 258 -30.62 1.24 10.72
N ARG A 259 -29.70 0.30 10.93
CA ARG A 259 -30.01 -1.12 11.08
C ARG A 259 -28.96 -1.82 11.94
N ASP A 260 -29.40 -2.55 12.95
CA ASP A 260 -28.55 -3.54 13.60
C ASP A 260 -28.51 -4.80 12.72
N TYR A 261 -27.34 -5.23 12.33
CA TYR A 261 -27.17 -6.44 11.52
C TYR A 261 -27.42 -7.72 12.33
N THR A 262 -27.33 -7.62 13.67
CA THR A 262 -27.52 -8.71 14.60
C THR A 262 -28.93 -8.66 15.21
N ARG A 263 -29.64 -9.77 15.17
CA ARG A 263 -30.93 -9.96 15.85
C ARG A 263 -30.90 -11.24 16.66
N ASN A 264 -31.23 -11.16 17.94
CA ASN A 264 -31.23 -12.30 18.87
C ASN A 264 -29.89 -13.07 18.90
N GLY A 265 -28.76 -12.37 18.75
CA GLY A 265 -27.44 -12.99 18.70
C GLY A 265 -27.01 -13.54 17.33
N VAL A 266 -27.90 -13.49 16.33
CA VAL A 266 -27.65 -13.98 14.96
C VAL A 266 -27.49 -12.81 14.00
N MET A 267 -26.39 -12.76 13.26
CA MET A 267 -26.14 -11.74 12.24
C MET A 267 -26.76 -12.18 10.91
N ASN A 268 -28.00 -11.79 10.64
CA ASN A 268 -28.77 -12.18 9.45
C ASN A 268 -29.44 -11.02 8.70
N ARG A 269 -29.11 -9.77 9.09
CA ARG A 269 -29.73 -8.58 8.50
C ARG A 269 -28.76 -7.72 7.68
N GLY A 270 -27.57 -8.22 7.47
CA GLY A 270 -26.49 -7.57 6.77
C GLY A 270 -25.14 -7.78 7.46
N PHE A 271 -24.09 -7.22 6.90
CA PHE A 271 -22.74 -7.24 7.41
C PHE A 271 -21.95 -6.04 6.85
N GLY A 272 -20.79 -5.79 7.40
CA GLY A 272 -19.83 -4.86 6.83
C GLY A 272 -18.42 -5.12 7.33
N PHE A 273 -17.46 -4.51 6.64
CA PHE A 273 -16.06 -4.58 7.00
C PHE A 273 -15.45 -3.20 6.99
N VAL A 274 -14.44 -3.02 7.84
CA VAL A 274 -13.48 -1.92 7.78
C VAL A 274 -12.09 -2.48 7.49
N ALA A 275 -11.35 -1.82 6.59
CA ALA A 275 -9.93 -2.04 6.37
C ALA A 275 -9.19 -0.73 6.67
N TYR A 276 -8.17 -0.77 7.50
CA TYR A 276 -7.42 0.40 7.93
C TYR A 276 -5.91 0.13 7.94
N PRO A 277 -5.07 1.15 7.61
CA PRO A 277 -3.62 0.97 7.52
C PRO A 277 -3.02 0.59 8.88
N ALA A 278 -2.09 -0.36 8.86
CA ALA A 278 -1.35 -0.75 10.06
C ALA A 278 -0.47 0.37 10.60
N LYS A 279 -0.02 1.27 9.68
CA LYS A 279 0.72 2.49 10.01
C LYS A 279 0.30 3.60 9.05
N TYR A 280 -0.48 4.55 9.56
CA TYR A 280 -0.92 5.72 8.79
C TYR A 280 0.26 6.46 8.16
N GLY A 281 0.13 6.84 6.88
CA GLY A 281 1.16 7.53 6.10
C GLY A 281 2.40 6.68 5.74
N ILE A 282 2.42 5.39 6.09
CA ILE A 282 3.51 4.46 5.79
C ILE A 282 3.01 3.23 5.03
N THR A 283 1.97 2.56 5.52
CA THR A 283 1.41 1.38 4.86
C THR A 283 0.12 1.66 4.10
N GLY A 284 -0.49 2.80 4.35
CA GLY A 284 -1.69 3.33 3.73
C GLY A 284 -2.07 4.67 4.34
N VAL A 285 -2.93 5.41 3.67
CA VAL A 285 -3.57 6.65 4.13
C VAL A 285 -5.07 6.41 4.29
N MET A 286 -5.71 5.81 3.28
CA MET A 286 -7.15 5.63 3.26
C MET A 286 -7.60 4.50 4.18
N THR A 287 -8.70 4.73 4.90
CA THR A 287 -9.52 3.69 5.54
C THR A 287 -10.67 3.35 4.62
N PHE A 288 -10.96 2.07 4.44
CA PHE A 288 -12.03 1.58 3.58
C PHE A 288 -13.14 0.94 4.41
N ILE A 289 -14.40 1.15 3.99
CA ILE A 289 -15.55 0.41 4.51
C ILE A 289 -16.36 -0.16 3.34
N ILE A 290 -16.92 -1.35 3.55
CA ILE A 290 -17.80 -2.04 2.60
C ILE A 290 -18.89 -2.76 3.38
N ASN A 291 -20.07 -2.92 2.76
CA ASN A 291 -21.16 -3.74 3.30
C ASN A 291 -21.65 -4.74 2.24
N GLN A 292 -22.77 -5.40 2.50
CA GLN A 292 -23.40 -6.37 1.61
C GLN A 292 -23.73 -5.81 0.22
N ASP A 293 -23.94 -4.50 0.08
CA ASP A 293 -24.28 -3.86 -1.20
C ASP A 293 -23.09 -3.83 -2.16
N GLY A 294 -21.86 -3.96 -1.65
CA GLY A 294 -20.64 -4.11 -2.43
C GLY A 294 -19.98 -2.79 -2.86
N ILE A 295 -20.51 -1.66 -2.42
CA ILE A 295 -19.91 -0.35 -2.68
C ILE A 295 -18.82 -0.11 -1.63
N VAL A 296 -17.60 0.15 -2.10
CA VAL A 296 -16.48 0.52 -1.23
C VAL A 296 -16.46 2.03 -1.05
N PHE A 297 -16.38 2.47 0.21
CA PHE A 297 -16.14 3.87 0.56
C PHE A 297 -14.77 4.01 1.19
N GLN A 298 -14.12 5.16 0.95
CA GLN A 298 -12.81 5.50 1.49
C GLN A 298 -12.81 6.84 2.21
N LYS A 299 -11.96 6.95 3.22
CA LYS A 299 -11.76 8.19 3.98
C LYS A 299 -10.33 8.26 4.52
N ASP A 300 -9.70 9.42 4.37
CA ASP A 300 -8.52 9.75 5.17
C ASP A 300 -8.96 10.17 6.57
N MET A 301 -8.74 9.30 7.56
CA MET A 301 -9.07 9.57 8.96
C MET A 301 -7.95 10.31 9.69
N GLY A 302 -6.80 10.55 9.04
CA GLY A 302 -5.67 11.25 9.62
C GLY A 302 -4.82 10.41 10.57
N ALA A 303 -3.99 11.08 11.37
CA ALA A 303 -2.99 10.43 12.22
C ALA A 303 -3.59 9.53 13.32
N THR A 304 -4.87 9.74 13.70
CA THR A 304 -5.57 8.93 14.71
C THR A 304 -6.17 7.64 14.17
N THR A 305 -6.02 7.37 12.86
CA THR A 305 -6.60 6.19 12.19
C THR A 305 -6.31 4.88 12.94
N THR A 306 -5.06 4.67 13.36
CA THR A 306 -4.65 3.42 14.04
C THR A 306 -5.20 3.28 15.46
N GLU A 307 -5.69 4.36 16.04
CA GLU A 307 -6.30 4.40 17.38
C GLU A 307 -7.83 4.25 17.29
N GLU A 308 -8.46 4.84 16.29
CA GLU A 308 -9.92 4.90 16.15
C GLU A 308 -10.51 3.73 15.35
N ALA A 309 -9.91 3.41 14.20
CA ALA A 309 -10.46 2.43 13.28
C ALA A 309 -10.62 1.00 13.87
N PRO A 310 -9.75 0.50 14.78
CA PRO A 310 -9.97 -0.80 15.44
C PRO A 310 -11.28 -0.90 16.24
N PHE A 311 -11.83 0.22 16.66
CA PHE A 311 -13.06 0.30 17.47
C PHE A 311 -14.31 0.60 16.64
N MET A 312 -14.17 0.83 15.34
CA MET A 312 -15.32 1.02 14.46
C MET A 312 -16.23 -0.22 14.50
N ARG A 313 -17.55 0.03 14.60
CA ARG A 313 -18.59 -1.01 14.61
C ARG A 313 -19.69 -0.73 13.59
N GLN A 314 -19.67 0.46 12.98
CA GLN A 314 -20.75 0.95 12.16
C GLN A 314 -20.30 1.22 10.73
N PHE A 315 -21.02 0.65 9.76
CA PHE A 315 -20.96 1.07 8.37
C PHE A 315 -21.84 2.31 8.20
N ASN A 316 -21.22 3.48 8.09
CA ASN A 316 -21.94 4.75 8.01
C ASN A 316 -21.22 5.75 7.09
N PRO A 317 -21.37 5.62 5.77
CA PRO A 317 -20.72 6.48 4.79
C PRO A 317 -21.41 7.86 4.72
N ASP A 318 -21.12 8.74 5.68
CA ASP A 318 -21.57 10.13 5.66
C ASP A 318 -20.82 10.96 4.59
N GLY A 319 -21.14 12.24 4.48
CA GLY A 319 -20.53 13.13 3.47
C GLY A 319 -19.00 13.29 3.55
N SER A 320 -18.33 12.73 4.56
CA SER A 320 -16.87 12.71 4.67
C SER A 320 -16.23 11.46 4.04
N TRP A 321 -17.03 10.48 3.65
CA TRP A 321 -16.59 9.29 2.92
C TRP A 321 -16.80 9.48 1.42
N LEU A 322 -15.85 9.05 0.63
CA LEU A 322 -15.90 9.07 -0.82
C LEU A 322 -16.11 7.65 -1.35
N GLU A 323 -17.07 7.49 -2.25
CA GLU A 323 -17.24 6.25 -3.00
C GLU A 323 -16.03 6.00 -3.90
N VAL A 324 -15.47 4.80 -3.84
CA VAL A 324 -14.40 4.37 -4.76
C VAL A 324 -15.06 4.00 -6.09
N LYS A 325 -14.75 4.75 -7.13
CA LYS A 325 -15.20 4.47 -8.50
C LYS A 325 -14.16 3.62 -9.21
N GLU A 326 -14.61 2.54 -9.86
CA GLU A 326 -13.78 1.73 -10.74
C GLU A 326 -13.30 2.50 -11.98
#